data_60bbaa271a81031833d687ec63c9176a
#
_entry.id   60bbaa271a81031833d687ec63c9176a
#
_cell.length_a   1.000
_cell.length_b   1.000
_cell.length_c   1.000
_cell.angle_alpha   90.00
_cell.angle_beta   90.00
_cell.angle_gamma   90.00
#
_symmetry.space_group_name_H-M   'P 1'
#
loop_
_entity.id
_entity.type
_entity.pdbx_description
1 polymer ?
#
loop_
_entity_poly.entity_id
_entity_poly.type
_entity_poly.pdbx_seq_one_letter_code
_entity_poly.pdbx_strand_id
1 'polypeptide(L)'
;MKISFWNDTSDDLTAGESYSITALVVKSFEGALVLNTTADTTSKPISPIANVISGVKTLLAEKIQNVYIQQIHISDIRRCQACHHKMEANAEDKTVRCSACQTKQRSAELKRTLTASLTVKDEQNNISKFYVAQHVLMEFLQSCSKENLIGDVDQLEDFLLEINNVKITHGSSNDAITKMEKTE
;
A
#
# COMPACT_ATOMS: atom_id res chain seq x y z
N MET A 1 15.69 10.89 -3.92
CA MET A 1 15.93 9.49 -3.54
C MET A 1 14.92 9.14 -2.46
N LYS A 2 14.25 7.98 -2.52
CA LYS A 2 13.23 7.53 -1.56
C LYS A 2 13.87 6.60 -0.54
N ILE A 3 13.49 6.74 0.74
CA ILE A 3 13.85 5.79 1.80
C ILE A 3 12.56 5.06 2.20
N SER A 4 12.57 3.74 2.17
CA SER A 4 11.47 2.91 2.66
C SER A 4 11.83 2.37 4.04
N PHE A 5 11.01 2.68 5.04
CA PHE A 5 11.16 2.20 6.40
C PHE A 5 10.38 0.90 6.60
N TRP A 6 11.04 -0.07 7.21
CA TRP A 6 10.45 -1.35 7.61
C TRP A 6 10.41 -1.38 9.15
N ASN A 7 9.31 -1.84 9.70
CA ASN A 7 9.01 -1.82 11.13
C ASN A 7 8.83 -0.38 11.69
N ASP A 8 8.72 -0.25 12.99
CA ASP A 8 8.37 0.97 13.73
C ASP A 8 9.48 2.05 13.75
N THR A 9 10.56 1.85 12.98
CA THR A 9 11.68 2.81 12.89
C THR A 9 11.31 4.18 12.29
N SER A 10 10.12 4.31 11.71
CA SER A 10 9.60 5.61 11.24
C SER A 10 8.99 6.45 12.35
N ASP A 11 8.58 5.85 13.46
CA ASP A 11 7.82 6.53 14.53
C ASP A 11 8.68 7.52 15.32
N ASP A 12 10.01 7.33 15.27
CA ASP A 12 10.98 8.21 15.90
C ASP A 12 11.37 9.43 15.03
N LEU A 13 10.79 9.56 13.83
CA LEU A 13 11.15 10.61 12.90
C LEU A 13 10.08 11.71 12.86
N THR A 14 10.53 12.96 13.05
CA THR A 14 9.67 14.13 12.94
C THR A 14 9.86 14.82 11.57
N ALA A 15 8.76 15.08 10.88
CA ALA A 15 8.80 15.73 9.59
C ALA A 15 9.39 17.17 9.69
N GLY A 16 10.32 17.47 8.82
CA GLY A 16 11.01 18.77 8.80
C GLY A 16 12.30 18.81 9.61
N GLU A 17 12.63 17.79 10.38
CA GLU A 17 13.91 17.67 11.08
C GLU A 17 14.96 16.95 10.24
N SER A 18 16.23 17.10 10.63
CA SER A 18 17.37 16.48 9.96
C SER A 18 17.90 15.30 10.77
N TYR A 19 18.14 14.17 10.09
CA TYR A 19 18.61 12.94 10.70
C TYR A 19 19.83 12.36 9.99
N SER A 20 20.72 11.78 10.75
CA SER A 20 21.72 10.84 10.25
C SER A 20 21.16 9.43 10.36
N ILE A 21 21.06 8.73 9.25
CA ILE A 21 20.55 7.36 9.20
C ILE A 21 21.65 6.45 8.68
N THR A 22 21.94 5.37 9.40
CA THR A 22 23.00 4.41 9.08
C THR A 22 22.43 3.02 8.77
N ALA A 23 23.25 2.14 8.18
CA ALA A 23 22.91 0.77 7.82
C ALA A 23 21.69 0.68 6.88
N LEU A 24 21.65 1.54 5.85
CA LEU A 24 20.68 1.46 4.77
C LEU A 24 21.18 0.55 3.66
N VAL A 25 20.28 -0.24 3.08
CA VAL A 25 20.56 -1.07 1.90
C VAL A 25 19.98 -0.41 0.66
N VAL A 26 20.83 -0.29 -0.37
CA VAL A 26 20.39 0.18 -1.70
C VAL A 26 19.74 -0.98 -2.44
N LYS A 27 18.53 -0.80 -2.91
CA LYS A 27 17.83 -1.75 -3.80
C LYS A 27 17.43 -1.05 -5.09
N SER A 28 17.40 -1.79 -6.18
CA SER A 28 16.79 -1.34 -7.42
C SER A 28 15.35 -1.86 -7.47
N PHE A 29 14.41 -0.97 -7.70
CA PHE A 29 13.01 -1.30 -7.89
C PHE A 29 12.50 -0.54 -9.12
N GLU A 30 12.03 -1.25 -10.14
CA GLU A 30 11.55 -0.68 -11.42
C GLU A 30 12.52 0.34 -12.06
N GLY A 31 13.82 0.06 -11.99
CA GLY A 31 14.87 0.92 -12.55
C GLY A 31 15.24 2.13 -11.68
N ALA A 32 14.56 2.36 -10.55
CA ALA A 32 14.89 3.39 -9.59
C ALA A 32 15.68 2.83 -8.40
N LEU A 33 16.67 3.59 -7.93
CA LEU A 33 17.39 3.27 -6.70
C LEU A 33 16.57 3.74 -5.48
N VAL A 34 16.29 2.82 -4.58
CA VAL A 34 15.62 3.07 -3.30
C VAL A 34 16.52 2.63 -2.15
N LEU A 35 16.45 3.35 -1.03
CA LEU A 35 17.09 2.96 0.21
C LEU A 35 16.07 2.26 1.10
N ASN A 36 16.45 1.13 1.66
CA ASN A 36 15.62 0.39 2.59
C ASN A 36 16.32 0.30 3.94
N THR A 37 15.54 0.43 5.02
CA THR A 37 16.02 0.14 6.36
C THR A 37 16.21 -1.37 6.54
N THR A 38 17.07 -1.74 7.49
CA THR A 38 17.33 -3.11 7.94
C THR A 38 17.08 -3.20 9.45
N ALA A 39 17.26 -4.38 10.02
CA ALA A 39 17.19 -4.54 11.48
C ALA A 39 18.29 -3.73 12.23
N ASP A 40 19.40 -3.45 11.55
CA ASP A 40 20.54 -2.71 12.12
C ASP A 40 20.48 -1.20 11.84
N THR A 41 19.42 -0.73 11.16
CA THR A 41 19.27 0.70 10.86
C THR A 41 19.07 1.50 12.12
N THR A 42 19.86 2.55 12.28
CA THR A 42 19.70 3.52 13.36
C THR A 42 19.51 4.92 12.80
N SER A 43 18.68 5.72 13.46
CA SER A 43 18.46 7.13 13.18
C SER A 43 18.90 7.98 14.36
N LYS A 44 19.55 9.11 14.11
CA LYS A 44 19.92 10.10 15.13
C LYS A 44 19.60 11.49 14.62
N PRO A 45 18.91 12.34 15.42
CA PRO A 45 18.71 13.74 15.07
C PRO A 45 20.08 14.44 14.96
N ILE A 46 20.20 15.33 13.98
CA ILE A 46 21.39 16.15 13.75
C ILE A 46 20.98 17.62 13.63
N SER A 47 21.96 18.51 13.71
CA SER A 47 21.70 19.94 13.46
C SER A 47 21.08 20.14 12.07
N PRO A 48 20.16 21.10 11.92
CA PRO A 48 19.51 21.38 10.64
C PRO A 48 20.53 21.55 9.51
N ILE A 49 20.34 20.82 8.41
CA ILE A 49 21.20 20.93 7.23
C ILE A 49 20.83 22.23 6.52
N ALA A 50 21.82 23.15 6.41
CA ALA A 50 21.67 24.37 5.64
C ALA A 50 21.56 24.07 4.13
N ASN A 51 20.80 24.89 3.41
CA ASN A 51 20.63 24.80 1.95
C ASN A 51 19.95 23.51 1.47
N VAL A 52 19.04 22.94 2.26
CA VAL A 52 18.17 21.87 1.75
C VAL A 52 17.35 22.43 0.60
N ILE A 53 17.54 21.85 -0.59
CA ILE A 53 16.75 22.21 -1.76
C ILE A 53 15.27 21.93 -1.44
N SER A 54 14.47 22.98 -1.34
CA SER A 54 13.04 22.91 -1.01
C SER A 54 12.19 22.28 -2.14
N GLY A 55 12.80 21.60 -3.10
CA GLY A 55 12.13 20.86 -4.19
C GLY A 55 11.35 19.62 -3.78
N VAL A 56 11.43 19.22 -2.49
CA VAL A 56 10.68 18.06 -1.97
C VAL A 56 9.16 18.28 -2.04
N LYS A 57 8.67 19.52 -2.00
CA LYS A 57 7.24 19.82 -2.17
C LYS A 57 6.70 19.36 -3.54
N THR A 58 7.52 19.36 -4.57
CA THR A 58 7.11 18.91 -5.92
C THR A 58 7.05 17.37 -6.02
N LEU A 59 7.86 16.66 -5.22
CA LEU A 59 7.83 15.19 -5.17
C LEU A 59 6.64 14.65 -4.35
N LEU A 60 6.07 15.48 -3.48
CA LEU A 60 4.89 15.18 -2.67
C LEU A 60 3.62 15.83 -3.22
N ALA A 61 3.70 16.47 -4.40
CA ALA A 61 2.51 17.03 -5.03
C ALA A 61 1.52 15.89 -5.30
N GLU A 62 0.38 15.95 -4.66
CA GLU A 62 -0.73 15.05 -4.95
C GLU A 62 -1.34 15.44 -6.28
N LYS A 63 -1.56 14.43 -7.11
CA LYS A 63 -2.35 14.56 -8.32
C LYS A 63 -3.74 14.02 -8.06
N ILE A 64 -4.74 14.75 -8.47
CA ILE A 64 -6.14 14.36 -8.39
C ILE A 64 -6.64 14.21 -9.81
N GLN A 65 -7.23 13.07 -10.12
CA GLN A 65 -7.78 12.81 -11.45
C GLN A 65 -9.02 11.92 -11.38
N ASN A 66 -9.91 12.12 -12.34
CA ASN A 66 -11.03 11.21 -12.57
C ASN A 66 -10.58 10.11 -13.53
N VAL A 67 -10.92 8.87 -13.20
CA VAL A 67 -10.48 7.71 -13.95
C VAL A 67 -11.58 6.66 -14.08
N TYR A 68 -11.49 5.84 -15.11
CA TYR A 68 -12.28 4.64 -15.30
C TYR A 68 -11.42 3.42 -15.00
N ILE A 69 -11.87 2.54 -14.13
CA ILE A 69 -11.17 1.28 -13.82
C ILE A 69 -11.43 0.32 -14.98
N GLN A 70 -10.37 -0.06 -15.68
CA GLN A 70 -10.43 -1.01 -16.80
C GLN A 70 -10.13 -2.44 -16.38
N GLN A 71 -9.19 -2.59 -15.45
CA GLN A 71 -8.79 -3.88 -14.92
C GLN A 71 -8.50 -3.73 -13.42
N ILE A 72 -8.80 -4.76 -12.69
CA ILE A 72 -8.50 -4.85 -11.27
C ILE A 72 -7.95 -6.23 -10.95
N HIS A 73 -7.04 -6.28 -10.02
CA HIS A 73 -6.62 -7.51 -9.37
C HIS A 73 -6.49 -7.28 -7.88
N ILE A 74 -7.23 -8.03 -7.09
CA ILE A 74 -7.19 -7.97 -5.62
C ILE A 74 -6.37 -9.14 -5.10
N SER A 75 -5.33 -8.84 -4.34
CA SER A 75 -4.54 -9.82 -3.61
C SER A 75 -5.03 -9.93 -2.17
N ASP A 76 -5.56 -11.09 -1.81
CA ASP A 76 -5.93 -11.45 -0.43
C ASP A 76 -4.80 -12.27 0.19
N ILE A 77 -3.95 -11.62 0.95
CA ILE A 77 -2.81 -12.26 1.58
C ILE A 77 -3.14 -12.57 3.04
N ARG A 78 -3.14 -13.84 3.40
CA ARG A 78 -3.28 -14.29 4.78
C ARG A 78 -1.93 -14.62 5.38
N ARG A 79 -1.70 -14.25 6.62
CA ARG A 79 -0.42 -14.44 7.31
C ARG A 79 -0.60 -15.13 8.64
N CYS A 80 0.38 -15.95 8.98
CA CYS A 80 0.51 -16.57 10.31
C CYS A 80 0.61 -15.46 11.38
N GLN A 81 -0.15 -15.59 12.47
CA GLN A 81 -0.08 -14.63 13.58
C GLN A 81 1.24 -14.71 14.34
N ALA A 82 1.87 -15.90 14.39
CA ALA A 82 3.09 -16.10 15.16
C ALA A 82 4.37 -15.63 14.43
N CYS A 83 4.50 -15.93 13.12
CA CYS A 83 5.73 -15.66 12.37
C CYS A 83 5.53 -14.80 11.11
N HIS A 84 4.31 -14.33 10.85
CA HIS A 84 3.93 -13.50 9.70
C HIS A 84 4.20 -14.11 8.33
N HIS A 85 4.55 -15.39 8.26
CA HIS A 85 4.71 -16.12 7.00
C HIS A 85 3.39 -16.15 6.23
N LYS A 86 3.46 -15.99 4.90
CA LYS A 86 2.30 -16.08 4.02
C LYS A 86 1.68 -17.48 4.12
N MET A 87 0.37 -17.53 4.30
CA MET A 87 -0.39 -18.76 4.47
C MET A 87 -1.27 -19.00 3.25
N GLU A 88 -1.22 -20.20 2.73
CA GLU A 88 -2.19 -20.69 1.76
C GLU A 88 -3.30 -21.37 2.56
N ALA A 89 -4.43 -20.73 2.70
CA ALA A 89 -5.60 -21.27 3.38
C ALA A 89 -6.79 -21.24 2.44
N ASN A 90 -7.41 -22.42 2.23
CA ASN A 90 -8.68 -22.49 1.51
C ASN A 90 -9.79 -21.89 2.39
N ALA A 91 -10.80 -21.29 1.75
CA ALA A 91 -11.90 -20.66 2.47
C ALA A 91 -12.68 -21.64 3.36
N GLU A 92 -12.66 -22.94 3.01
CA GLU A 92 -13.38 -24.02 3.71
C GLU A 92 -12.63 -24.58 4.92
N ASP A 93 -11.33 -24.33 5.01
CA ASP A 93 -10.49 -24.87 6.08
C ASP A 93 -10.78 -24.16 7.41
N LYS A 94 -11.26 -24.90 8.41
CA LYS A 94 -11.47 -24.36 9.78
C LYS A 94 -10.14 -24.04 10.49
N THR A 95 -9.10 -24.82 10.20
CA THR A 95 -7.77 -24.67 10.81
C THR A 95 -6.69 -24.91 9.78
N VAL A 96 -5.58 -24.17 9.91
CA VAL A 96 -4.43 -24.29 9.02
C VAL A 96 -3.14 -24.36 9.84
N ARG A 97 -2.14 -25.08 9.32
CA ARG A 97 -0.81 -25.18 9.94
C ARG A 97 0.17 -24.34 9.13
N CYS A 98 0.91 -23.49 9.79
CA CYS A 98 1.95 -22.69 9.16
C CYS A 98 3.11 -23.60 8.71
N SER A 99 3.51 -23.50 7.46
CA SER A 99 4.63 -24.25 6.90
C SER A 99 5.99 -23.83 7.50
N ALA A 100 6.12 -22.58 7.92
CA ALA A 100 7.36 -22.04 8.45
C ALA A 100 7.57 -22.36 9.95
N CYS A 101 6.58 -22.06 10.81
CA CYS A 101 6.72 -22.22 12.26
C CYS A 101 5.93 -23.40 12.85
N GLN A 102 5.21 -24.16 12.02
CA GLN A 102 4.42 -25.33 12.38
C GLN A 102 3.24 -25.04 13.35
N THR A 103 3.00 -23.79 13.69
CA THR A 103 1.86 -23.40 14.54
C THR A 103 0.55 -23.70 13.83
N LYS A 104 -0.38 -24.38 14.52
CA LYS A 104 -1.76 -24.61 14.06
C LYS A 104 -2.66 -23.51 14.60
N GLN A 105 -3.44 -22.88 13.72
CA GLN A 105 -4.33 -21.78 14.07
C GLN A 105 -5.64 -21.84 13.30
N ARG A 106 -6.65 -21.14 13.75
CA ARG A 106 -7.92 -21.06 13.04
C ARG A 106 -7.78 -20.19 11.80
N SER A 107 -8.33 -20.61 10.67
CA SER A 107 -8.24 -19.85 9.42
C SER A 107 -8.87 -18.45 9.52
N ALA A 108 -9.94 -18.32 10.30
CA ALA A 108 -10.60 -17.04 10.56
C ALA A 108 -9.75 -16.05 11.38
N GLU A 109 -8.74 -16.54 12.10
CA GLU A 109 -7.85 -15.71 12.94
C GLU A 109 -6.56 -15.31 12.22
N LEU A 110 -6.36 -15.73 10.96
CA LEU A 110 -5.19 -15.31 10.18
C LEU A 110 -5.22 -13.80 9.95
N LYS A 111 -4.06 -13.17 10.07
CA LYS A 111 -3.93 -11.76 9.70
C LYS A 111 -4.13 -11.62 8.20
N ARG A 112 -5.23 -11.00 7.82
CA ARG A 112 -5.59 -10.75 6.42
C ARG A 112 -5.12 -9.38 5.99
N THR A 113 -4.54 -9.30 4.79
CA THR A 113 -4.16 -8.04 4.16
C THR A 113 -4.68 -8.05 2.73
N LEU A 114 -5.55 -7.09 2.41
CA LEU A 114 -6.05 -6.86 1.06
C LEU A 114 -5.25 -5.74 0.41
N THR A 115 -4.86 -5.96 -0.84
CA THR A 115 -4.27 -4.90 -1.69
C THR A 115 -4.87 -5.02 -3.08
N ALA A 116 -5.07 -3.89 -3.76
CA ALA A 116 -5.54 -3.91 -5.14
C ALA A 116 -4.51 -3.31 -6.09
N SER A 117 -4.46 -3.84 -7.30
CA SER A 117 -3.75 -3.27 -8.45
C SER A 117 -4.80 -2.88 -9.48
N LEU A 118 -4.85 -1.61 -9.83
CA LEU A 118 -5.82 -1.05 -10.78
C LEU A 118 -5.10 -0.66 -12.07
N THR A 119 -5.65 -1.05 -13.22
CA THR A 119 -5.35 -0.41 -14.49
C THR A 119 -6.49 0.55 -14.79
N VAL A 120 -6.18 1.82 -14.89
CA VAL A 120 -7.19 2.88 -15.08
C VAL A 120 -6.94 3.66 -16.36
N LYS A 121 -7.99 4.27 -16.87
CA LYS A 121 -7.98 5.17 -18.03
C LYS A 121 -8.46 6.54 -17.58
N ASP A 122 -7.69 7.58 -17.89
CA ASP A 122 -8.06 8.96 -17.61
C ASP A 122 -8.95 9.55 -18.72
N GLU A 123 -9.40 10.79 -18.55
CA GLU A 123 -10.23 11.53 -19.51
C GLU A 123 -9.51 11.76 -20.85
N GLN A 124 -8.19 11.76 -20.89
CA GLN A 124 -7.36 11.90 -22.08
C GLN A 124 -7.07 10.55 -22.76
N ASN A 125 -7.66 9.46 -22.29
CA ASN A 125 -7.43 8.08 -22.73
C ASN A 125 -6.04 7.52 -22.41
N ASN A 126 -5.26 8.13 -21.51
CA ASN A 126 -4.01 7.55 -21.05
C ASN A 126 -4.30 6.40 -20.10
N ILE A 127 -3.55 5.32 -20.24
CA ILE A 127 -3.65 4.15 -19.38
C ILE A 127 -2.53 4.20 -18.35
N SER A 128 -2.89 4.05 -17.09
CA SER A 128 -1.96 4.04 -15.95
C SER A 128 -2.27 2.91 -15.01
N LYS A 129 -1.26 2.44 -14.29
CA LYS A 129 -1.38 1.37 -13.32
C LYS A 129 -1.13 1.92 -11.92
N PHE A 130 -2.01 1.61 -10.98
CA PHE A 130 -1.93 2.10 -9.61
C PHE A 130 -2.07 0.98 -8.60
N TYR A 131 -1.51 1.23 -7.42
CA TYR A 131 -1.60 0.38 -6.25
C TYR A 131 -2.53 1.00 -5.20
N VAL A 132 -3.41 0.18 -4.62
CA VAL A 132 -4.32 0.59 -3.55
C VAL A 132 -4.01 -0.23 -2.31
N ALA A 133 -3.60 0.45 -1.24
CA ALA A 133 -3.39 -0.17 0.05
C ALA A 133 -4.74 -0.49 0.74
N GLN A 134 -4.73 -1.47 1.65
CA GLN A 134 -5.94 -1.92 2.33
C GLN A 134 -6.75 -0.78 2.96
N HIS A 135 -6.12 0.14 3.67
CA HIS A 135 -6.84 1.23 4.36
C HIS A 135 -7.59 2.12 3.36
N VAL A 136 -6.99 2.47 2.22
CA VAL A 136 -7.62 3.29 1.17
C VAL A 136 -8.83 2.54 0.57
N LEU A 137 -8.66 1.24 0.30
CA LEU A 137 -9.74 0.40 -0.21
C LEU A 137 -10.90 0.31 0.79
N MET A 138 -10.59 0.15 2.08
CA MET A 138 -11.58 0.09 3.15
C MET A 138 -12.37 1.41 3.29
N GLU A 139 -11.68 2.54 3.31
CA GLU A 139 -12.30 3.87 3.37
C GLU A 139 -13.23 4.11 2.17
N PHE A 140 -12.78 3.70 0.99
CA PHE A 140 -13.60 3.79 -0.23
C PHE A 140 -14.87 2.93 -0.14
N LEU A 141 -14.75 1.67 0.27
CA LEU A 141 -15.91 0.77 0.44
C LEU A 141 -16.87 1.29 1.50
N GLN A 142 -16.37 1.86 2.59
CA GLN A 142 -17.16 2.48 3.63
C GLN A 142 -17.95 3.67 3.08
N SER A 143 -17.32 4.53 2.29
CA SER A 143 -17.99 5.66 1.63
C SER A 143 -19.11 5.23 0.68
N CYS A 144 -19.00 4.02 0.12
CA CYS A 144 -20.00 3.41 -0.76
C CYS A 144 -21.02 2.52 -0.02
N SER A 145 -20.92 2.34 1.31
CA SER A 145 -21.71 1.39 2.11
C SER A 145 -21.64 -0.05 1.58
N LYS A 146 -20.42 -0.49 1.23
CA LYS A 146 -20.09 -1.79 0.61
C LYS A 146 -19.05 -2.60 1.37
N GLU A 147 -18.88 -2.36 2.67
CA GLU A 147 -17.90 -3.04 3.53
C GLU A 147 -18.12 -4.57 3.60
N ASN A 148 -19.35 -5.01 3.38
CA ASN A 148 -19.70 -6.42 3.33
C ASN A 148 -19.01 -7.18 2.20
N LEU A 149 -18.55 -6.50 1.14
CA LEU A 149 -17.85 -7.12 0.01
C LEU A 149 -16.41 -7.56 0.33
N ILE A 150 -15.84 -7.12 1.44
CA ILE A 150 -14.46 -7.47 1.85
C ILE A 150 -14.27 -8.99 2.00
N GLY A 151 -15.35 -9.72 2.31
CA GLY A 151 -15.32 -11.18 2.46
C GLY A 151 -15.19 -11.96 1.15
N ASP A 152 -15.56 -11.35 0.04
CA ASP A 152 -15.66 -11.99 -1.28
C ASP A 152 -14.90 -11.15 -2.32
N VAL A 153 -13.74 -11.67 -2.74
CA VAL A 153 -12.83 -10.97 -3.67
C VAL A 153 -13.50 -10.79 -5.04
N ASP A 154 -14.21 -11.79 -5.53
CA ASP A 154 -14.82 -11.75 -6.86
C ASP A 154 -15.94 -10.68 -6.90
N GLN A 155 -16.82 -10.67 -5.90
CA GLN A 155 -17.85 -9.63 -5.81
C GLN A 155 -17.24 -8.21 -5.61
N LEU A 156 -16.11 -8.11 -4.92
CA LEU A 156 -15.44 -6.85 -4.74
C LEU A 156 -14.79 -6.35 -6.04
N GLU A 157 -14.18 -7.24 -6.82
CA GLU A 157 -13.65 -6.91 -8.14
C GLU A 157 -14.77 -6.47 -9.10
N ASP A 158 -15.87 -7.22 -9.16
CA ASP A 158 -17.04 -6.87 -9.97
C ASP A 158 -17.60 -5.49 -9.59
N PHE A 159 -17.81 -5.24 -8.30
CA PHE A 159 -18.30 -3.94 -7.82
C PHE A 159 -17.39 -2.78 -8.24
N LEU A 160 -16.07 -2.94 -8.14
CA LEU A 160 -15.12 -1.88 -8.50
C LEU A 160 -15.06 -1.66 -10.00
N LEU A 161 -15.26 -2.70 -10.82
CA LEU A 161 -15.34 -2.58 -12.29
C LEU A 161 -16.65 -1.93 -12.76
N GLU A 162 -17.74 -2.09 -12.00
CA GLU A 162 -19.04 -1.48 -12.31
C GLU A 162 -19.07 0.04 -12.05
N ILE A 163 -18.14 0.55 -11.26
CA ILE A 163 -18.06 1.99 -10.98
C ILE A 163 -17.51 2.74 -12.19
N ASN A 164 -18.38 3.50 -12.84
CA ASN A 164 -18.03 4.17 -14.10
C ASN A 164 -17.01 5.29 -13.94
N ASN A 165 -16.91 5.93 -12.78
CA ASN A 165 -16.00 7.04 -12.58
C ASN A 165 -15.54 7.12 -11.12
N VAL A 166 -14.23 7.13 -10.92
CA VAL A 166 -13.60 7.21 -9.61
C VAL A 166 -12.60 8.37 -9.62
N LYS A 167 -12.70 9.23 -8.62
CA LYS A 167 -11.70 10.25 -8.37
C LYS A 167 -10.61 9.67 -7.51
N ILE A 168 -9.38 9.64 -8.02
CA ILE A 168 -8.22 9.15 -7.30
C ILE A 168 -7.27 10.28 -6.97
N THR A 169 -6.64 10.18 -5.80
CA THR A 169 -5.51 11.01 -5.38
C THR A 169 -4.28 10.13 -5.25
N HIS A 170 -3.19 10.52 -5.86
CA HIS A 170 -1.92 9.78 -5.80
C HIS A 170 -0.73 10.74 -5.77
N GLY A 171 0.41 10.27 -5.28
CA GLY A 171 1.65 11.04 -5.31
C GLY A 171 2.20 11.15 -6.75
N SER A 172 2.78 12.30 -7.10
CA SER A 172 3.37 12.51 -8.42
C SER A 172 4.59 11.61 -8.73
N SER A 173 5.16 10.98 -7.71
CA SER A 173 6.38 10.15 -7.81
C SER A 173 6.15 8.67 -7.52
N ASN A 174 4.93 8.27 -7.26
CA ASN A 174 4.60 6.86 -7.02
C ASN A 174 3.21 6.53 -7.56
N ASP A 175 3.03 5.26 -7.90
CA ASP A 175 1.77 4.73 -8.41
C ASP A 175 0.84 4.26 -7.26
N ALA A 176 1.07 4.72 -6.03
CA ALA A 176 0.23 4.40 -4.90
C ALA A 176 -0.89 5.43 -4.75
N ILE A 177 -2.12 4.96 -4.74
CA ILE A 177 -3.29 5.78 -4.46
C ILE A 177 -3.35 6.05 -2.95
N THR A 178 -3.51 7.32 -2.59
CA THR A 178 -3.67 7.78 -1.21
C THR A 178 -5.12 8.01 -0.83
N LYS A 179 -6.01 8.23 -1.81
CA LYS A 179 -7.45 8.42 -1.61
C LYS A 179 -8.24 8.00 -2.84
N MET A 180 -9.42 7.42 -2.62
CA MET A 180 -10.42 7.12 -3.65
C MET A 180 -11.78 7.71 -3.26
N GLU A 181 -12.49 8.27 -4.21
CA GLU A 181 -13.83 8.84 -4.01
C GLU A 181 -14.70 8.47 -5.22
N LYS A 182 -15.95 8.08 -4.96
CA LYS A 182 -16.93 7.90 -6.03
C LYS A 182 -17.34 9.28 -6.55
N THR A 183 -17.28 9.46 -7.86
CA THR A 183 -17.81 10.65 -8.52
C THR A 183 -19.30 10.44 -8.79
N GLU A 184 -20.14 11.42 -8.50
CA GLU A 184 -21.58 11.41 -8.78
C GLU A 184 -21.86 11.44 -10.29
#